data_b5335bb7b2e488ae1eec24c33e682c71
#
_entry.id   b5335bb7b2e488ae1eec24c33e682c71
#
_cell.length_a   1.000
_cell.length_b   1.000
_cell.length_c   1.000
_cell.angle_alpha   90.00
_cell.angle_beta   90.00
_cell.angle_gamma   90.00
#
_symmetry.space_group_name_H-M   'P 1'
#
loop_
_entity.id
_entity.type
_entity.pdbx_description
1 polymer ?
#
loop_
_entity_poly.entity_id
_entity_poly.type
_entity_poly.pdbx_seq_one_letter_code
_entity_poly.pdbx_strand_id
1 'polypeptide(L)'
;MARILPPEPHPDHLRNEAKALLKAHDAGDAATCKTFRLVHRFKDSADEQVLKSEISLSEAQFALAMDYGFESWEALIHEVERHRSVPDDKQPRPGAFLIKNPPASKPDTNTPVHGVVMSLTHSGCRYDHTTAMGDSGIAFILQADALHTAWGRPVKQLDIGWWPLDSWGLMLRLDFVGQAAGRRFTVLNCDEEEWKRDAAAHYRKHFEQAIVDALHKNLPPVVFDDFGKIVLGYDDGAPPLFVRCPFTVNQALERMKEYPWLVIVPGDPTTPMPRDQADVEALRYAVALGRDEISENFRKCPYRISFTRGGEGKTSGRKSFALWAQCLRDPDGWGANFYHANVIGNLQTHRKAAVLYLREMAERRGGAAAEPLRSAAEKYDQIVRLVRIADVSKDGMAAQEGRERLAKLIDEMARIEAQATSDLEKAIMALSKT
;
A
#
# COMPACT_ATOMS: atom_id res chain seq x y z
N MET A 1 -18.91 4.74 4.45
CA MET A 1 -17.89 3.78 4.90
C MET A 1 -18.53 2.41 4.85
N ALA A 2 -17.87 1.42 4.24
CA ALA A 2 -18.35 0.03 4.27
C ALA A 2 -18.30 -0.49 5.71
N ARG A 3 -19.28 -1.35 6.06
CA ARG A 3 -19.28 -2.07 7.35
C ARG A 3 -18.13 -3.05 7.39
N ILE A 4 -17.64 -3.32 8.58
CA ILE A 4 -16.58 -4.32 8.81
C ILE A 4 -17.27 -5.64 9.15
N LEU A 5 -16.85 -6.73 8.50
CA LEU A 5 -17.30 -8.07 8.85
C LEU A 5 -16.90 -8.40 10.30
N PRO A 6 -17.76 -9.15 11.05
CA PRO A 6 -17.39 -9.61 12.38
C PRO A 6 -16.12 -10.49 12.33
N PRO A 7 -15.41 -10.63 13.45
CA PRO A 7 -14.16 -11.42 13.49
C PRO A 7 -14.31 -12.87 13.04
N GLU A 8 -15.47 -13.47 13.28
CA GLU A 8 -15.81 -14.83 12.85
C GLU A 8 -17.11 -14.79 12.03
N PRO A 9 -17.03 -14.37 10.75
CA PRO A 9 -18.21 -14.25 9.93
C PRO A 9 -18.74 -15.65 9.56
N HIS A 10 -20.05 -15.81 9.64
CA HIS A 10 -20.73 -17.06 9.28
C HIS A 10 -21.78 -16.81 8.21
N PRO A 11 -21.86 -17.62 7.15
CA PRO A 11 -22.86 -17.44 6.09
C PRO A 11 -24.30 -17.37 6.61
N ASP A 12 -24.63 -18.18 7.64
CA ASP A 12 -25.98 -18.17 8.21
C ASP A 12 -26.28 -16.89 9.00
N HIS A 13 -25.28 -16.28 9.66
CA HIS A 13 -25.46 -14.97 10.27
C HIS A 13 -25.80 -13.91 9.22
N LEU A 14 -25.08 -13.89 8.11
CA LEU A 14 -25.34 -12.96 7.02
C LEU A 14 -26.71 -13.21 6.35
N ARG A 15 -27.10 -14.48 6.16
CA ARG A 15 -28.44 -14.84 5.67
C ARG A 15 -29.54 -14.35 6.61
N ASN A 16 -29.34 -14.51 7.93
CA ASN A 16 -30.28 -14.04 8.93
C ASN A 16 -30.32 -12.51 9.01
N GLU A 17 -29.17 -11.85 8.84
CA GLU A 17 -29.07 -10.39 8.81
C GLU A 17 -29.81 -9.82 7.56
N ALA A 18 -29.66 -10.43 6.39
CA ALA A 18 -30.43 -10.03 5.20
C ALA A 18 -31.93 -10.20 5.39
N LYS A 19 -32.36 -11.31 6.03
CA LYS A 19 -33.78 -11.51 6.40
C LYS A 19 -34.27 -10.50 7.44
N ALA A 20 -33.44 -10.15 8.42
CA ALA A 20 -33.77 -9.14 9.42
C ALA A 20 -33.89 -7.74 8.79
N LEU A 21 -32.99 -7.39 7.85
CA LEU A 21 -33.06 -6.16 7.09
C LEU A 21 -34.34 -6.05 6.29
N LEU A 22 -34.74 -7.12 5.57
CA LEU A 22 -35.98 -7.17 4.84
C LEU A 22 -37.19 -7.03 5.77
N LYS A 23 -37.21 -7.77 6.87
CA LYS A 23 -38.31 -7.70 7.86
C LYS A 23 -38.45 -6.30 8.49
N ALA A 24 -37.34 -5.63 8.77
CA ALA A 24 -37.35 -4.27 9.29
C ALA A 24 -37.88 -3.28 8.24
N HIS A 25 -37.53 -3.45 6.98
CA HIS A 25 -38.08 -2.67 5.87
C HIS A 25 -39.62 -2.87 5.77
N ASP A 26 -40.10 -4.09 5.80
CA ASP A 26 -41.53 -4.41 5.73
C ASP A 26 -42.32 -3.86 6.93
N ALA A 27 -41.63 -3.67 8.06
CA ALA A 27 -42.17 -3.01 9.23
C ALA A 27 -42.13 -1.45 9.15
N GLY A 28 -41.60 -0.88 8.08
CA GLY A 28 -41.51 0.56 7.87
C GLY A 28 -40.36 1.25 8.57
N ASP A 29 -39.31 0.52 8.95
CA ASP A 29 -38.13 1.09 9.61
C ASP A 29 -37.29 1.95 8.63
N ALA A 30 -37.33 3.26 8.79
CA ALA A 30 -36.62 4.23 7.96
C ALA A 30 -35.08 4.04 8.00
N ALA A 31 -34.53 3.43 9.04
CA ALA A 31 -33.08 3.15 9.12
C ALA A 31 -32.59 2.23 8.00
N THR A 32 -33.47 1.38 7.48
CA THR A 32 -33.16 0.44 6.38
C THR A 32 -32.94 1.14 5.04
N CYS A 33 -33.53 2.31 4.84
CA CYS A 33 -33.42 3.07 3.60
C CYS A 33 -31.98 3.39 3.20
N LYS A 34 -31.10 3.65 4.19
CA LYS A 34 -29.68 3.91 3.96
C LYS A 34 -28.99 2.73 3.27
N THR A 35 -29.27 1.50 3.72
CA THR A 35 -28.68 0.29 3.14
C THR A 35 -29.29 -0.01 1.78
N PHE A 36 -30.60 0.14 1.61
CA PHE A 36 -31.24 -0.11 0.31
C PHE A 36 -30.87 0.92 -0.78
N ARG A 37 -30.43 2.13 -0.42
CA ARG A 37 -29.87 3.08 -1.40
C ARG A 37 -28.55 2.65 -2.03
N LEU A 38 -27.92 1.62 -1.52
CA LEU A 38 -26.76 0.99 -2.18
C LEU A 38 -27.18 0.18 -3.41
N VAL A 39 -28.46 -0.20 -3.53
CA VAL A 39 -29.01 -0.81 -4.73
C VAL A 39 -29.31 0.28 -5.76
N HIS A 40 -28.84 0.09 -6.99
CA HIS A 40 -28.88 1.09 -8.05
C HIS A 40 -30.26 1.74 -8.25
N ARG A 41 -31.36 0.94 -8.20
CA ARG A 41 -32.72 1.45 -8.41
C ARG A 41 -33.21 2.42 -7.32
N PHE A 42 -32.58 2.42 -6.15
CA PHE A 42 -32.95 3.25 -5.02
C PHE A 42 -31.97 4.37 -4.71
N LYS A 43 -30.88 4.49 -5.48
CA LYS A 43 -29.75 5.40 -5.19
C LYS A 43 -30.17 6.82 -4.88
N ASP A 44 -31.13 7.36 -5.63
CA ASP A 44 -31.61 8.74 -5.51
C ASP A 44 -33.06 8.83 -4.99
N SER A 45 -33.60 7.70 -4.44
CA SER A 45 -34.97 7.65 -3.96
C SER A 45 -35.14 8.25 -2.57
N ALA A 46 -36.25 8.94 -2.34
CA ALA A 46 -36.65 9.39 -1.00
C ALA A 46 -37.00 8.19 -0.10
N ASP A 47 -36.88 8.34 1.22
CA ASP A 47 -37.19 7.26 2.18
C ASP A 47 -38.60 6.70 2.00
N GLU A 48 -39.58 7.58 1.78
CA GLU A 48 -40.96 7.17 1.55
C GLU A 48 -41.14 6.28 0.32
N GLN A 49 -40.38 6.50 -0.74
CA GLN A 49 -40.40 5.69 -1.94
C GLN A 49 -39.74 4.34 -1.70
N VAL A 50 -38.60 4.31 -0.99
CA VAL A 50 -37.93 3.07 -0.61
C VAL A 50 -38.84 2.20 0.24
N LEU A 51 -39.46 2.77 1.29
CA LEU A 51 -40.32 2.07 2.23
C LEU A 51 -41.63 1.54 1.60
N LYS A 52 -42.13 2.15 0.52
CA LYS A 52 -43.31 1.71 -0.22
C LYS A 52 -42.99 0.66 -1.30
N SER A 53 -41.70 0.44 -1.57
CA SER A 53 -41.30 -0.49 -2.62
C SER A 53 -41.28 -1.92 -2.11
N GLU A 54 -41.74 -2.85 -2.95
CA GLU A 54 -41.58 -4.26 -2.71
C GLU A 54 -40.12 -4.65 -2.93
N ILE A 55 -39.46 -5.24 -1.92
CA ILE A 55 -38.07 -5.63 -1.94
C ILE A 55 -37.96 -7.16 -1.79
N SER A 56 -37.22 -7.79 -2.68
CA SER A 56 -36.97 -9.23 -2.63
C SER A 56 -35.82 -9.54 -1.64
N LEU A 57 -35.78 -10.80 -1.18
CA LEU A 57 -34.66 -11.27 -0.34
C LEU A 57 -33.32 -11.17 -1.07
N SER A 58 -33.28 -11.38 -2.39
CA SER A 58 -32.06 -11.24 -3.18
C SER A 58 -31.57 -9.79 -3.23
N GLU A 59 -32.46 -8.81 -3.25
CA GLU A 59 -32.09 -7.39 -3.17
C GLU A 59 -31.61 -6.99 -1.77
N ALA A 60 -32.22 -7.55 -0.73
CA ALA A 60 -31.73 -7.34 0.64
C ALA A 60 -30.35 -7.95 0.84
N GLN A 61 -30.08 -9.12 0.27
CA GLN A 61 -28.77 -9.74 0.24
C GLN A 61 -27.74 -8.90 -0.52
N PHE A 62 -28.12 -8.41 -1.70
CA PHE A 62 -27.27 -7.52 -2.49
C PHE A 62 -26.97 -6.20 -1.75
N ALA A 63 -27.99 -5.56 -1.20
CA ALA A 63 -27.82 -4.34 -0.41
C ALA A 63 -26.87 -4.55 0.78
N LEU A 64 -27.01 -5.68 1.49
CA LEU A 64 -26.14 -6.05 2.60
C LEU A 64 -24.70 -6.30 2.13
N ALA A 65 -24.51 -6.98 1.00
CA ALA A 65 -23.19 -7.19 0.42
C ALA A 65 -22.48 -5.86 0.10
N MET A 66 -23.20 -4.93 -0.52
CA MET A 66 -22.70 -3.58 -0.81
C MET A 66 -22.37 -2.79 0.48
N ASP A 67 -23.15 -2.95 1.54
CA ASP A 67 -22.90 -2.31 2.85
C ASP A 67 -21.60 -2.84 3.50
N TYR A 68 -21.29 -4.12 3.29
CA TYR A 68 -20.01 -4.73 3.65
C TYR A 68 -18.86 -4.47 2.64
N GLY A 69 -19.13 -3.76 1.54
CA GLY A 69 -18.13 -3.38 0.55
C GLY A 69 -17.84 -4.43 -0.53
N PHE A 70 -18.75 -5.40 -0.71
CA PHE A 70 -18.64 -6.44 -1.75
C PHE A 70 -19.57 -6.14 -2.93
N GLU A 71 -19.14 -6.47 -4.13
CA GLU A 71 -19.87 -6.21 -5.37
C GLU A 71 -21.08 -7.13 -5.60
N SER A 72 -21.15 -8.25 -4.89
CA SER A 72 -22.29 -9.18 -4.96
C SER A 72 -22.44 -10.01 -3.68
N TRP A 73 -23.62 -10.63 -3.51
CA TRP A 73 -23.86 -11.57 -2.43
C TRP A 73 -22.95 -12.80 -2.50
N GLU A 74 -22.72 -13.30 -3.70
CA GLU A 74 -21.82 -14.42 -3.96
C GLU A 74 -20.40 -14.08 -3.56
N ALA A 75 -19.93 -12.88 -3.89
CA ALA A 75 -18.59 -12.40 -3.49
C ALA A 75 -18.45 -12.32 -1.96
N LEU A 76 -19.48 -11.81 -1.27
CA LEU A 76 -19.50 -11.77 0.19
C LEU A 76 -19.49 -13.17 0.80
N ILE A 77 -20.34 -14.09 0.31
CA ILE A 77 -20.42 -15.47 0.83
C ILE A 77 -19.15 -16.23 0.53
N HIS A 78 -18.60 -16.13 -0.69
CA HIS A 78 -17.33 -16.74 -1.06
C HIS A 78 -16.21 -16.30 -0.14
N GLU A 79 -16.15 -15.01 0.18
CA GLU A 79 -15.15 -14.47 1.10
C GLU A 79 -15.32 -15.05 2.51
N VAL A 80 -16.55 -15.15 3.02
CA VAL A 80 -16.84 -15.74 4.32
C VAL A 80 -16.52 -17.24 4.35
N GLU A 81 -16.84 -17.97 3.29
CA GLU A 81 -16.51 -19.39 3.16
C GLU A 81 -15.00 -19.61 3.02
N ARG A 82 -14.31 -18.74 2.30
CA ARG A 82 -12.85 -18.72 2.23
C ARG A 82 -12.21 -18.55 3.59
N HIS A 83 -12.79 -17.72 4.47
CA HIS A 83 -12.35 -17.58 5.86
C HIS A 83 -12.55 -18.83 6.71
N ARG A 84 -13.60 -19.60 6.43
CA ARG A 84 -13.91 -20.84 7.18
C ARG A 84 -13.14 -22.06 6.66
N SER A 85 -12.77 -22.03 5.38
CA SER A 85 -11.99 -23.11 4.75
C SER A 85 -10.47 -22.97 4.98
N VAL A 86 -10.02 -22.16 5.94
CA VAL A 86 -8.62 -22.16 6.36
C VAL A 86 -8.32 -23.55 6.92
N PRO A 87 -7.42 -24.30 6.27
CA PRO A 87 -7.02 -25.61 6.78
C PRO A 87 -6.52 -25.51 8.22
N ASP A 88 -6.71 -26.54 9.05
CA ASP A 88 -6.28 -26.57 10.45
C ASP A 88 -4.79 -26.27 10.64
N ASP A 89 -3.98 -26.53 9.59
CA ASP A 89 -2.55 -26.20 9.57
C ASP A 89 -2.25 -24.69 9.55
N LYS A 90 -3.25 -23.85 9.23
CA LYS A 90 -3.12 -22.38 9.21
C LYS A 90 -3.57 -21.70 10.49
N GLN A 91 -4.24 -22.41 11.40
CA GLN A 91 -4.62 -21.88 12.70
C GLN A 91 -3.48 -22.03 13.72
N PRO A 92 -3.40 -21.10 14.72
CA PRO A 92 -2.46 -21.26 15.83
C PRO A 92 -2.73 -22.56 16.58
N ARG A 93 -1.69 -23.35 16.82
CA ARG A 93 -1.77 -24.58 17.61
C ARG A 93 -1.92 -24.24 19.09
N PRO A 94 -2.41 -25.19 19.92
CA PRO A 94 -2.40 -25.01 21.37
C PRO A 94 -0.99 -24.64 21.87
N GLY A 95 -0.89 -23.57 22.66
CA GLY A 95 0.39 -23.06 23.14
C GLY A 95 1.06 -22.00 22.27
N ALA A 96 0.46 -21.61 21.13
CA ALA A 96 0.95 -20.52 20.32
C ALA A 96 1.06 -19.20 21.13
N PHE A 97 2.13 -18.45 20.86
CA PHE A 97 2.26 -17.09 21.35
C PHE A 97 1.56 -16.13 20.38
N LEU A 98 0.66 -15.30 20.86
CA LEU A 98 0.03 -14.23 20.11
C LEU A 98 0.11 -12.92 20.88
N ILE A 99 0.41 -11.83 20.22
CA ILE A 99 0.38 -10.50 20.86
C ILE A 99 -1.05 -10.12 21.24
N LYS A 100 -1.16 -9.38 22.33
CA LYS A 100 -2.46 -8.87 22.81
C LYS A 100 -2.90 -7.65 22.00
N ASN A 101 -4.20 -7.58 21.68
CA ASN A 101 -4.80 -6.44 20.97
C ASN A 101 -4.05 -6.08 19.68
N PRO A 102 -3.97 -6.99 18.71
CA PRO A 102 -3.24 -6.75 17.48
C PRO A 102 -3.75 -5.49 16.77
N PRO A 103 -2.86 -4.71 16.13
CA PRO A 103 -3.25 -3.46 15.48
C PRO A 103 -4.28 -3.72 14.39
N ALA A 104 -5.30 -2.85 14.32
CA ALA A 104 -6.24 -2.87 13.22
C ALA A 104 -5.55 -2.40 11.93
N SER A 105 -5.79 -3.10 10.82
CA SER A 105 -5.31 -2.72 9.50
C SER A 105 -6.43 -2.05 8.71
N LYS A 106 -6.07 -1.09 7.86
CA LYS A 106 -6.93 -0.65 6.77
C LYS A 106 -6.37 -1.26 5.49
N PRO A 107 -7.21 -1.79 4.58
CA PRO A 107 -6.74 -2.26 3.29
C PRO A 107 -5.99 -1.14 2.57
N ASP A 108 -4.75 -1.40 2.17
CA ASP A 108 -3.91 -0.47 1.45
C ASP A 108 -3.08 -1.23 0.41
N THR A 109 -2.75 -0.54 -0.68
CA THR A 109 -1.94 -1.09 -1.75
C THR A 109 -0.44 -1.03 -1.46
N ASN A 110 0.00 -0.22 -0.49
CA ASN A 110 1.40 -0.15 -0.09
C ASN A 110 1.66 -0.92 1.21
N THR A 111 1.81 -2.23 1.10
CA THR A 111 1.97 -3.15 2.22
C THR A 111 3.18 -2.86 3.12
N PRO A 112 4.35 -2.43 2.57
CA PRO A 112 5.51 -2.12 3.40
C PRO A 112 5.27 -0.99 4.37
N VAL A 113 4.81 0.14 3.84
CA VAL A 113 4.51 1.32 4.67
C VAL A 113 3.44 0.99 5.69
N HIS A 114 2.41 0.27 5.25
CA HIS A 114 1.30 -0.10 6.12
C HIS A 114 1.77 -1.01 7.27
N GLY A 115 2.60 -2.01 6.98
CA GLY A 115 3.19 -2.88 8.00
C GLY A 115 4.02 -2.09 9.03
N VAL A 116 4.88 -1.17 8.56
CA VAL A 116 5.68 -0.31 9.44
C VAL A 116 4.79 0.61 10.29
N VAL A 117 3.77 1.24 9.70
CA VAL A 117 2.83 2.09 10.44
C VAL A 117 2.05 1.30 11.49
N MET A 118 1.57 0.10 11.15
CA MET A 118 0.89 -0.77 12.12
C MET A 118 1.80 -1.10 13.30
N SER A 119 3.06 -1.45 13.03
CA SER A 119 4.07 -1.74 14.05
C SER A 119 4.34 -0.52 14.93
N LEU A 120 4.54 0.65 14.33
CA LEU A 120 4.77 1.91 15.05
C LEU A 120 3.57 2.30 15.92
N THR A 121 2.36 2.27 15.36
CA THR A 121 1.13 2.62 16.08
C THR A 121 0.89 1.68 17.26
N HIS A 122 1.08 0.36 17.04
CA HIS A 122 0.96 -0.64 18.11
C HIS A 122 1.97 -0.40 19.23
N SER A 123 3.17 0.04 18.89
CA SER A 123 4.21 0.39 19.88
C SER A 123 4.04 1.78 20.50
N GLY A 124 2.90 2.44 20.30
CA GLY A 124 2.53 3.71 20.93
C GLY A 124 3.03 4.97 20.20
N CYS A 125 3.63 4.84 19.02
CA CYS A 125 4.02 6.00 18.24
C CYS A 125 2.80 6.64 17.57
N ARG A 126 2.72 7.97 17.62
CA ARG A 126 1.72 8.75 16.87
C ARG A 126 2.23 9.05 15.46
N TYR A 127 2.08 8.07 14.59
CA TYR A 127 2.62 8.14 13.24
C TYR A 127 1.63 7.48 12.27
N ASP A 128 0.95 8.27 11.47
CA ASP A 128 -0.09 7.78 10.58
C ASP A 128 0.45 7.40 9.19
N HIS A 129 -0.41 6.79 8.39
CA HIS A 129 -0.06 6.30 7.06
C HIS A 129 0.27 7.44 6.08
N THR A 130 -0.46 8.54 6.11
CA THR A 130 -0.22 9.70 5.22
C THR A 130 1.17 10.29 5.49
N THR A 131 1.50 10.49 6.77
CA THR A 131 2.82 10.95 7.22
C THR A 131 3.92 9.97 6.79
N ALA A 132 3.71 8.66 6.97
CA ALA A 132 4.68 7.65 6.57
C ALA A 132 4.92 7.61 5.06
N MET A 133 3.87 7.74 4.25
CA MET A 133 3.99 7.81 2.79
C MET A 133 4.78 9.02 2.33
N GLY A 134 4.56 10.18 2.94
CA GLY A 134 5.29 11.41 2.64
C GLY A 134 6.75 11.36 3.10
N ASP A 135 6.98 11.05 4.37
CA ASP A 135 8.30 11.02 4.99
C ASP A 135 9.23 9.97 4.36
N SER A 136 8.70 8.81 4.01
CA SER A 136 9.47 7.79 3.30
C SER A 136 9.82 8.17 1.86
N GLY A 137 9.10 9.13 1.27
CA GLY A 137 9.22 9.51 -0.13
C GLY A 137 8.37 8.67 -1.09
N ILE A 138 7.70 7.62 -0.61
CA ILE A 138 6.87 6.73 -1.45
C ILE A 138 5.78 7.52 -2.17
N ALA A 139 5.19 8.50 -1.51
CA ALA A 139 4.17 9.36 -2.11
C ALA A 139 4.65 10.05 -3.40
N PHE A 140 5.94 10.28 -3.53
CA PHE A 140 6.56 11.05 -4.61
C PHE A 140 7.33 10.19 -5.62
N ILE A 141 7.50 8.89 -5.35
CA ILE A 141 8.36 8.05 -6.18
C ILE A 141 7.64 7.59 -7.46
N LEU A 142 8.37 7.62 -8.55
CA LEU A 142 8.22 6.82 -9.74
C LEU A 142 9.62 6.45 -10.18
N GLN A 143 9.89 5.17 -10.33
CA GLN A 143 11.19 4.67 -10.77
C GLN A 143 11.06 3.86 -12.05
N ALA A 144 12.09 3.90 -12.88
CA ALA A 144 12.24 3.07 -14.05
C ALA A 144 13.67 2.54 -14.12
N ASP A 145 13.82 1.30 -14.56
CA ASP A 145 15.09 0.63 -14.74
C ASP A 145 15.32 0.36 -16.24
N ALA A 146 16.32 1.01 -16.82
CA ALA A 146 16.67 0.85 -18.24
C ALA A 146 17.58 -0.37 -18.51
N LEU A 147 18.13 -0.98 -17.45
CA LEU A 147 19.12 -2.07 -17.56
C LEU A 147 18.56 -3.43 -17.13
N HIS A 148 17.26 -3.53 -16.94
CA HIS A 148 16.66 -4.66 -16.24
C HIS A 148 16.74 -5.98 -17.02
N THR A 149 17.10 -7.05 -16.28
CA THR A 149 16.90 -8.43 -16.69
C THR A 149 15.83 -9.07 -15.81
N ALA A 150 14.61 -9.20 -16.30
CA ALA A 150 13.58 -9.93 -15.56
C ALA A 150 13.88 -11.44 -15.61
N TRP A 151 13.97 -12.06 -14.43
CA TRP A 151 14.11 -13.50 -14.30
C TRP A 151 15.30 -14.09 -15.09
N GLY A 152 16.44 -13.39 -15.12
CA GLY A 152 17.66 -13.87 -15.79
C GLY A 152 17.60 -13.84 -17.32
N ARG A 153 16.58 -13.25 -17.91
CA ARG A 153 16.48 -13.00 -19.36
C ARG A 153 16.69 -11.53 -19.66
N PRO A 154 17.46 -11.18 -20.69
CA PRO A 154 17.51 -9.80 -21.17
C PRO A 154 16.09 -9.42 -21.61
N VAL A 155 15.49 -8.48 -20.91
CA VAL A 155 14.21 -7.92 -21.30
C VAL A 155 14.52 -6.64 -22.02
N LYS A 156 14.08 -6.53 -23.25
CA LYS A 156 14.03 -5.27 -24.00
C LYS A 156 12.95 -4.33 -23.42
N GLN A 157 12.61 -4.50 -22.17
CA GLN A 157 11.44 -3.91 -21.52
C GLN A 157 11.88 -3.17 -20.28
N LEU A 158 11.37 -1.97 -20.13
CA LEU A 158 11.47 -1.20 -18.90
C LEU A 158 10.67 -1.88 -17.79
N ASP A 159 11.34 -2.27 -16.73
CA ASP A 159 10.68 -2.62 -15.48
C ASP A 159 10.37 -1.32 -14.75
N ILE A 160 9.15 -0.88 -14.94
CA ILE A 160 8.69 0.38 -14.36
C ILE A 160 8.21 0.11 -12.95
N GLY A 161 9.17 0.13 -12.01
CA GLY A 161 8.89 0.28 -10.57
C GLY A 161 7.94 -0.74 -9.94
N TRP A 162 7.80 -1.94 -10.53
CA TRP A 162 6.85 -2.92 -10.00
C TRP A 162 7.38 -3.75 -8.84
N TRP A 163 8.68 -3.94 -8.76
CA TRP A 163 9.26 -4.62 -7.60
C TRP A 163 9.70 -3.58 -6.57
N PRO A 164 8.90 -3.38 -5.52
CA PRO A 164 9.28 -2.48 -4.43
C PRO A 164 10.58 -2.90 -3.74
N LEU A 165 11.03 -4.11 -3.95
CA LEU A 165 12.15 -4.71 -3.26
C LEU A 165 13.50 -4.09 -3.58
N ASP A 166 13.70 -3.64 -4.82
CA ASP A 166 14.90 -2.94 -5.23
C ASP A 166 15.00 -1.53 -4.68
N SER A 167 13.86 -0.96 -4.46
CA SER A 167 13.70 0.41 -4.01
C SER A 167 13.38 0.50 -2.52
N TRP A 168 13.40 -0.60 -1.79
CA TRP A 168 12.92 -0.63 -0.41
C TRP A 168 13.74 0.25 0.51
N GLY A 169 15.04 0.21 0.43
CA GLY A 169 15.89 1.14 1.18
C GLY A 169 15.69 2.58 0.74
N LEU A 170 15.43 2.81 -0.55
CA LEU A 170 15.07 4.11 -1.10
C LEU A 170 13.64 4.50 -0.68
N MET A 171 12.70 3.58 -0.81
CA MET A 171 11.28 3.87 -0.62
C MET A 171 10.90 4.08 0.84
N LEU A 172 11.35 3.23 1.74
CA LEU A 172 10.94 3.37 3.14
C LEU A 172 11.78 4.36 3.92
N ARG A 173 13.03 4.63 3.50
CA ARG A 173 13.95 5.47 4.28
C ARG A 173 13.81 5.17 5.78
N LEU A 174 13.91 3.88 6.14
CA LEU A 174 13.56 3.40 7.48
C LEU A 174 14.27 4.17 8.61
N ASP A 175 15.52 4.57 8.38
CA ASP A 175 16.26 5.39 9.35
C ASP A 175 15.59 6.74 9.57
N PHE A 176 15.15 7.39 8.49
CA PHE A 176 14.45 8.67 8.56
C PHE A 176 13.05 8.54 9.15
N VAL A 177 12.27 7.55 8.69
CA VAL A 177 10.94 7.23 9.23
C VAL A 177 11.05 6.91 10.73
N GLY A 178 12.07 6.13 11.10
CA GLY A 178 12.36 5.82 12.50
C GLY A 178 12.68 7.07 13.33
N GLN A 179 13.52 7.96 12.84
CA GLN A 179 13.83 9.23 13.50
C GLN A 179 12.60 10.13 13.61
N ALA A 180 11.81 10.25 12.55
CA ALA A 180 10.59 11.04 12.55
C ALA A 180 9.53 10.49 13.50
N ALA A 181 9.40 9.17 13.57
CA ALA A 181 8.44 8.48 14.45
C ALA A 181 8.93 8.33 15.90
N GLY A 182 10.21 8.54 16.19
CA GLY A 182 10.81 8.33 17.51
C GLY A 182 11.03 6.86 17.85
N ARG A 183 11.43 6.04 16.87
CA ARG A 183 11.74 4.63 17.08
C ARG A 183 12.85 4.15 16.14
N ARG A 184 13.75 3.33 16.67
CA ARG A 184 14.74 2.67 15.84
C ARG A 184 14.14 1.47 15.12
N PHE A 185 14.75 1.11 13.99
CA PHE A 185 14.48 -0.15 13.30
C PHE A 185 15.79 -0.90 13.09
N THR A 186 15.72 -2.22 13.24
CA THR A 186 16.77 -3.14 12.79
C THR A 186 16.24 -3.89 11.58
N VAL A 187 17.01 -3.90 10.51
CA VAL A 187 16.67 -4.65 9.30
C VAL A 187 17.60 -5.85 9.18
N LEU A 188 16.99 -7.02 9.12
CA LEU A 188 17.67 -8.29 8.95
C LEU A 188 17.40 -8.78 7.54
N ASN A 189 18.44 -8.85 6.74
CA ASN A 189 18.39 -9.41 5.39
C ASN A 189 18.77 -10.89 5.39
N CYS A 190 18.22 -11.67 4.47
CA CYS A 190 18.72 -13.00 4.24
C CYS A 190 20.11 -12.98 3.56
N ASP A 191 20.92 -13.98 3.89
CA ASP A 191 21.95 -14.46 2.99
C ASP A 191 21.24 -15.30 1.93
N GLU A 192 21.34 -14.89 0.68
CA GLU A 192 20.61 -15.50 -0.42
C GLU A 192 20.97 -16.96 -0.64
N GLU A 193 22.23 -17.27 -0.62
CA GLU A 193 22.71 -18.61 -0.90
C GLU A 193 22.32 -19.58 0.24
N GLU A 194 22.42 -19.11 1.50
CA GLU A 194 21.91 -19.87 2.64
C GLU A 194 20.40 -20.05 2.56
N TRP A 195 19.66 -18.96 2.27
CA TRP A 195 18.20 -18.98 2.23
C TRP A 195 17.65 -19.88 1.11
N LYS A 196 18.22 -19.80 -0.09
CA LYS A 196 17.84 -20.70 -1.20
C LYS A 196 18.13 -22.15 -0.92
N ARG A 197 19.19 -22.44 -0.18
CA ARG A 197 19.58 -23.82 0.17
C ARG A 197 18.67 -24.41 1.24
N ASP A 198 18.39 -23.66 2.31
CA ASP A 198 17.51 -24.07 3.42
C ASP A 198 16.96 -22.83 4.14
N ALA A 199 15.79 -22.35 3.69
CA ALA A 199 15.14 -21.17 4.26
C ALA A 199 14.75 -21.38 5.73
N ALA A 200 14.43 -22.60 6.14
CA ALA A 200 14.07 -22.92 7.52
C ALA A 200 15.30 -22.84 8.45
N ALA A 201 16.43 -23.39 8.03
CA ALA A 201 17.67 -23.29 8.81
C ALA A 201 18.16 -21.83 8.88
N HIS A 202 18.09 -21.10 7.76
CA HIS A 202 18.42 -19.68 7.71
C HIS A 202 17.55 -18.86 8.68
N TYR A 203 16.22 -19.09 8.65
CA TYR A 203 15.28 -18.43 9.56
C TYR A 203 15.66 -18.65 11.03
N ARG A 204 15.84 -19.92 11.44
CA ARG A 204 16.23 -20.26 12.82
C ARG A 204 17.54 -19.61 13.25
N LYS A 205 18.51 -19.56 12.35
CA LYS A 205 19.85 -19.01 12.63
C LYS A 205 19.87 -17.48 12.76
N HIS A 206 19.10 -16.78 11.91
CA HIS A 206 19.27 -15.33 11.72
C HIS A 206 18.08 -14.48 12.14
N PHE A 207 16.85 -15.01 12.13
CA PHE A 207 15.64 -14.21 12.29
C PHE A 207 14.82 -14.58 13.53
N GLU A 208 14.75 -15.86 13.86
CA GLU A 208 13.81 -16.37 14.87
C GLU A 208 13.92 -15.64 16.21
N GLN A 209 15.14 -15.58 16.78
CA GLN A 209 15.32 -14.96 18.09
C GLN A 209 14.92 -13.48 18.12
N ALA A 210 15.28 -12.72 17.07
CA ALA A 210 14.94 -11.31 16.99
C ALA A 210 13.42 -11.08 16.87
N ILE A 211 12.73 -11.94 16.14
CA ILE A 211 11.26 -11.89 16.01
C ILE A 211 10.61 -12.23 17.35
N VAL A 212 11.02 -13.32 17.99
CA VAL A 212 10.49 -13.78 19.27
C VAL A 212 10.70 -12.71 20.36
N ASP A 213 11.90 -12.15 20.46
CA ASP A 213 12.21 -11.10 21.44
C ASP A 213 11.37 -9.85 21.23
N ALA A 214 11.15 -9.46 19.97
CA ALA A 214 10.30 -8.31 19.65
C ALA A 214 8.83 -8.58 20.04
N LEU A 215 8.30 -9.74 19.70
CA LEU A 215 6.93 -10.13 20.04
C LEU A 215 6.71 -10.18 21.55
N HIS A 216 7.66 -10.70 22.34
CA HIS A 216 7.59 -10.72 23.80
C HIS A 216 7.61 -9.31 24.41
N LYS A 217 8.23 -8.34 23.72
CA LYS A 217 8.16 -6.91 24.10
C LYS A 217 6.90 -6.21 23.56
N ASN A 218 5.97 -6.95 22.96
CA ASN A 218 4.78 -6.42 22.30
C ASN A 218 5.11 -5.43 21.16
N LEU A 219 6.20 -5.69 20.43
CA LEU A 219 6.69 -4.91 19.30
C LEU A 219 6.60 -5.78 18.02
N PRO A 220 5.47 -5.77 17.31
CA PRO A 220 5.27 -6.66 16.18
C PRO A 220 6.22 -6.32 15.03
N PRO A 221 7.09 -7.26 14.59
CA PRO A 221 7.96 -7.07 13.43
C PRO A 221 7.18 -7.05 12.12
N VAL A 222 7.80 -6.49 11.07
CA VAL A 222 7.32 -6.61 9.69
C VAL A 222 8.22 -7.59 8.95
N VAL A 223 7.63 -8.54 8.25
CA VAL A 223 8.33 -9.58 7.49
C VAL A 223 7.91 -9.56 6.04
N PHE A 224 8.76 -10.12 5.19
CA PHE A 224 8.54 -10.18 3.76
C PHE A 224 8.77 -11.59 3.24
N ASP A 225 7.73 -12.12 2.58
CA ASP A 225 7.79 -13.23 1.64
C ASP A 225 7.56 -12.68 0.21
N ASP A 226 6.33 -12.38 -0.18
CA ASP A 226 5.99 -11.63 -1.40
C ASP A 226 5.61 -10.18 -1.08
N PHE A 227 5.05 -9.96 0.12
CA PHE A 227 4.51 -8.67 0.56
C PHE A 227 4.92 -8.38 2.00
N GLY A 228 4.94 -7.10 2.38
CA GLY A 228 5.15 -6.70 3.77
C GLY A 228 3.96 -7.13 4.64
N LYS A 229 4.23 -7.97 5.65
CA LYS A 229 3.24 -8.50 6.59
C LYS A 229 3.66 -8.21 8.02
N ILE A 230 2.71 -7.88 8.87
CA ILE A 230 3.00 -7.72 10.30
C ILE A 230 2.91 -9.05 11.03
N VAL A 231 3.93 -9.38 11.81
CA VAL A 231 3.95 -10.61 12.63
C VAL A 231 3.19 -10.37 13.91
N LEU A 232 2.23 -11.24 14.19
CA LEU A 232 1.37 -11.15 15.38
C LEU A 232 1.57 -12.31 16.35
N GLY A 233 2.34 -13.32 15.97
CA GLY A 233 2.61 -14.47 16.82
C GLY A 233 3.41 -15.56 16.15
N TYR A 234 3.63 -16.65 16.91
CA TYR A 234 4.34 -17.83 16.43
C TYR A 234 3.88 -19.09 17.18
N ASP A 235 4.17 -20.26 16.62
CA ASP A 235 4.06 -21.58 17.25
C ASP A 235 5.19 -22.51 16.77
N ASP A 236 5.04 -23.80 16.95
CA ASP A 236 6.00 -24.85 16.53
C ASP A 236 5.80 -25.32 15.08
N GLY A 237 4.97 -24.65 14.29
CA GLY A 237 4.72 -24.99 12.88
C GLY A 237 5.87 -24.66 11.95
N ALA A 238 5.68 -24.96 10.67
CA ALA A 238 6.65 -24.66 9.61
C ALA A 238 5.95 -24.07 8.37
N PRO A 239 6.14 -22.79 8.08
CA PRO A 239 6.76 -21.71 8.89
C PRO A 239 6.02 -21.44 10.20
N PRO A 240 6.72 -20.98 11.25
CA PRO A 240 6.13 -20.86 12.59
C PRO A 240 5.29 -19.58 12.77
N LEU A 241 5.40 -18.59 11.87
CA LEU A 241 4.89 -17.24 12.07
C LEU A 241 3.42 -17.10 11.69
N PHE A 242 2.68 -16.42 12.55
CA PHE A 242 1.35 -15.89 12.26
C PHE A 242 1.44 -14.42 11.91
N VAL A 243 0.88 -14.06 10.77
CA VAL A 243 0.97 -12.74 10.20
C VAL A 243 -0.40 -12.21 9.81
N ARG A 244 -0.45 -10.89 9.63
CA ARG A 244 -1.56 -10.21 8.98
C ARG A 244 -1.03 -9.48 7.76
N CYS A 245 -1.63 -9.77 6.61
CA CYS A 245 -1.32 -9.07 5.38
C CYS A 245 -2.22 -7.82 5.25
N PRO A 246 -1.67 -6.64 4.99
CA PRO A 246 -2.46 -5.41 4.82
C PRO A 246 -3.45 -5.44 3.66
N PHE A 247 -3.27 -6.32 2.68
CA PHE A 247 -4.22 -6.49 1.56
C PHE A 247 -5.48 -7.26 1.95
N THR A 248 -5.48 -8.01 3.03
CA THR A 248 -6.66 -8.79 3.38
C THR A 248 -7.72 -7.88 4.00
N VAL A 249 -8.81 -7.71 3.28
CA VAL A 249 -9.97 -6.88 3.70
C VAL A 249 -10.48 -7.27 5.10
N ASN A 250 -10.32 -8.53 5.46
CA ASN A 250 -10.84 -9.11 6.70
C ASN A 250 -9.83 -9.19 7.83
N GLN A 251 -8.61 -8.68 7.63
CA GLN A 251 -7.58 -8.65 8.68
C GLN A 251 -7.35 -10.02 9.36
N ALA A 252 -7.59 -11.09 8.63
CA ALA A 252 -7.43 -12.43 9.15
C ALA A 252 -5.99 -12.68 9.59
N LEU A 253 -5.87 -13.35 10.72
CA LEU A 253 -4.60 -13.95 11.12
C LEU A 253 -4.36 -15.17 10.22
N GLU A 254 -3.20 -15.22 9.59
CA GLU A 254 -2.83 -16.35 8.73
C GLU A 254 -1.42 -16.83 9.05
N ARG A 255 -1.17 -18.12 8.89
CA ARG A 255 0.18 -18.65 8.94
C ARG A 255 0.92 -18.25 7.66
N MET A 256 2.17 -17.83 7.78
CA MET A 256 3.01 -17.60 6.61
C MET A 256 3.11 -18.88 5.77
N LYS A 257 3.14 -18.71 4.46
CA LYS A 257 3.31 -19.84 3.52
C LYS A 257 4.77 -20.21 3.34
N GLU A 258 5.63 -19.20 3.38
CA GLU A 258 7.07 -19.31 3.16
C GLU A 258 7.83 -18.62 4.28
N TYR A 259 9.10 -18.99 4.46
CA TYR A 259 9.98 -18.29 5.40
C TYR A 259 10.32 -16.90 4.88
N PRO A 260 10.38 -15.88 5.77
CA PRO A 260 10.71 -14.53 5.33
C PRO A 260 12.16 -14.43 4.85
N TRP A 261 12.39 -13.58 3.90
CA TRP A 261 13.73 -13.25 3.42
C TRP A 261 14.21 -11.87 3.92
N LEU A 262 13.30 -11.05 4.46
CA LEU A 262 13.59 -9.77 5.11
C LEU A 262 12.73 -9.64 6.35
N VAL A 263 13.32 -9.08 7.41
CA VAL A 263 12.62 -8.77 8.66
C VAL A 263 12.98 -7.35 9.09
N ILE A 264 11.96 -6.54 9.39
CA ILE A 264 12.11 -5.23 10.01
C ILE A 264 11.65 -5.36 11.46
N VAL A 265 12.57 -5.21 12.38
CA VAL A 265 12.32 -5.31 13.83
C VAL A 265 12.25 -3.92 14.43
N PRO A 266 11.11 -3.51 15.04
CA PRO A 266 11.06 -2.27 15.80
C PRO A 266 11.91 -2.41 17.06
N GLY A 267 12.77 -1.43 17.29
CA GLY A 267 13.66 -1.38 18.44
C GLY A 267 13.16 -0.41 19.53
N ASP A 268 14.10 0.11 20.31
CA ASP A 268 13.82 0.98 21.44
C ASP A 268 13.26 2.35 20.99
N PRO A 269 12.43 3.00 21.83
CA PRO A 269 11.97 4.35 21.60
C PRO A 269 13.15 5.33 21.62
N THR A 270 13.04 6.37 20.80
CA THR A 270 13.98 7.49 20.75
C THR A 270 13.18 8.80 20.81
N THR A 271 13.86 9.92 20.98
CA THR A 271 13.21 11.23 20.82
C THR A 271 12.84 11.42 19.36
N PRO A 272 11.55 11.68 19.04
CA PRO A 272 11.14 11.95 17.66
C PRO A 272 11.83 13.21 17.12
N MET A 273 12.17 13.19 15.84
CA MET A 273 12.60 14.40 15.13
C MET A 273 11.48 15.45 15.19
N PRO A 274 11.80 16.73 15.44
CA PRO A 274 10.79 17.79 15.35
C PRO A 274 10.08 17.76 13.99
N ARG A 275 8.73 17.80 14.00
CA ARG A 275 7.93 17.65 12.78
C ARG A 275 8.30 18.67 11.71
N ASP A 276 8.65 19.88 12.14
CA ASP A 276 9.07 20.95 11.23
C ASP A 276 10.35 20.61 10.47
N GLN A 277 11.31 20.00 11.14
CA GLN A 277 12.52 19.51 10.51
C GLN A 277 12.23 18.32 9.59
N ALA A 278 11.40 17.39 10.02
CA ALA A 278 11.03 16.23 9.22
C ALA A 278 10.30 16.65 7.94
N ASP A 279 9.42 17.64 8.00
CA ASP A 279 8.72 18.20 6.83
C ASP A 279 9.71 18.70 5.76
N VAL A 280 10.69 19.49 6.16
CA VAL A 280 11.70 20.04 5.24
C VAL A 280 12.54 18.94 4.61
N GLU A 281 12.99 17.95 5.41
CA GLU A 281 13.79 16.83 4.89
C GLU A 281 13.00 15.92 3.97
N ALA A 282 11.71 15.69 4.25
CA ALA A 282 10.82 14.95 3.38
C ALA A 282 10.62 15.65 2.02
N LEU A 283 10.41 16.96 2.03
CA LEU A 283 10.27 17.75 0.81
C LEU A 283 11.58 17.79 0.00
N ARG A 284 12.73 17.92 0.64
CA ARG A 284 14.05 17.85 -0.03
C ARG A 284 14.22 16.52 -0.74
N TYR A 285 13.82 15.44 -0.10
CA TYR A 285 13.88 14.11 -0.71
C TYR A 285 12.89 13.97 -1.87
N ALA A 286 11.67 14.49 -1.73
CA ALA A 286 10.68 14.50 -2.82
C ALA A 286 11.20 15.28 -4.04
N VAL A 287 11.86 16.42 -3.84
CA VAL A 287 12.50 17.20 -4.93
C VAL A 287 13.63 16.39 -5.57
N ALA A 288 14.49 15.75 -4.78
CA ALA A 288 15.57 14.92 -5.31
C ALA A 288 15.03 13.73 -6.14
N LEU A 289 13.91 13.10 -5.71
CA LEU A 289 13.22 12.09 -6.49
C LEU A 289 12.69 12.66 -7.81
N GLY A 290 12.01 13.81 -7.78
CA GLY A 290 11.45 14.45 -8.96
C GLY A 290 12.49 14.87 -10.00
N ARG A 291 13.69 15.24 -9.55
CA ARG A 291 14.83 15.65 -10.40
C ARG A 291 15.75 14.52 -10.84
N ASP A 292 15.57 13.32 -10.32
CA ASP A 292 16.53 12.22 -10.45
C ASP A 292 17.92 12.53 -9.87
N GLU A 293 17.93 13.29 -8.79
CA GLU A 293 19.16 13.71 -8.08
C GLU A 293 19.44 12.86 -6.83
N ILE A 294 18.95 11.64 -6.79
CA ILE A 294 19.17 10.72 -5.66
C ILE A 294 20.61 10.27 -5.71
N SER A 295 21.32 10.43 -4.59
CA SER A 295 22.72 10.03 -4.47
C SER A 295 22.90 8.53 -4.71
N GLU A 296 24.07 8.13 -5.22
CA GLU A 296 24.40 6.71 -5.41
C GLU A 296 24.32 5.89 -4.12
N ASN A 297 24.55 6.50 -2.96
CA ASN A 297 24.40 5.85 -1.67
C ASN A 297 22.94 5.45 -1.40
N PHE A 298 21.96 6.24 -1.85
CA PHE A 298 20.56 5.86 -1.83
C PHE A 298 20.22 4.82 -2.90
N ARG A 299 20.94 4.82 -4.03
CA ARG A 299 20.77 3.81 -5.10
C ARG A 299 21.38 2.47 -4.70
N LYS A 300 22.34 2.43 -3.80
CA LYS A 300 22.89 1.23 -3.15
C LYS A 300 22.02 0.87 -1.95
N CYS A 301 20.87 0.27 -2.22
CA CYS A 301 20.02 -0.22 -1.14
C CYS A 301 20.81 -1.18 -0.25
N PRO A 302 21.01 -0.88 1.05
CA PRO A 302 21.70 -1.81 1.95
C PRO A 302 20.90 -3.09 2.21
N TYR A 303 19.62 -3.08 1.88
CA TYR A 303 18.70 -4.20 2.05
C TYR A 303 18.55 -4.95 0.72
N ARG A 304 19.64 -5.58 0.29
CA ARG A 304 19.62 -6.39 -0.93
C ARG A 304 18.93 -7.71 -0.68
N ILE A 305 17.86 -7.90 -1.41
CA ILE A 305 17.49 -9.24 -1.83
C ILE A 305 18.06 -9.39 -3.22
N SER A 306 18.71 -10.48 -3.44
CA SER A 306 19.49 -10.72 -4.63
C SER A 306 18.73 -10.92 -5.92
N PHE A 307 17.42 -11.01 -5.85
CA PHE A 307 16.61 -11.08 -7.07
C PHE A 307 16.65 -9.80 -7.87
N THR A 308 17.24 -8.75 -7.32
CA THR A 308 17.22 -7.43 -7.89
C THR A 308 18.59 -6.79 -7.81
N ARG A 309 19.09 -6.29 -8.92
CA ARG A 309 20.26 -5.43 -8.95
C ARG A 309 19.88 -4.14 -8.22
N GLY A 310 20.55 -3.84 -7.12
CA GLY A 310 20.35 -2.59 -6.39
C GLY A 310 20.42 -1.41 -7.33
N GLY A 311 19.94 -0.27 -6.97
CA GLY A 311 19.75 0.98 -7.70
C GLY A 311 20.57 1.37 -8.94
N GLU A 312 21.48 0.51 -9.41
CA GLU A 312 22.25 0.71 -10.66
C GLU A 312 21.30 0.76 -11.86
N GLY A 313 21.41 1.83 -12.64
CA GLY A 313 20.59 2.02 -13.85
C GLY A 313 19.17 2.51 -13.59
N LYS A 314 18.75 2.67 -12.34
CA LYS A 314 17.42 3.21 -12.02
C LYS A 314 17.42 4.73 -12.11
N THR A 315 16.35 5.24 -12.70
CA THR A 315 16.03 6.66 -12.74
C THR A 315 14.80 6.93 -11.90
N SER A 316 14.58 8.17 -11.53
CA SER A 316 13.37 8.59 -10.80
C SER A 316 12.72 9.82 -11.44
N GLY A 317 11.50 10.14 -11.00
CA GLY A 317 10.79 11.34 -11.40
C GLY A 317 10.64 11.49 -12.91
N ARG A 318 10.98 12.65 -13.43
CA ARG A 318 10.80 13.00 -14.85
C ARG A 318 11.46 12.01 -15.82
N LYS A 319 12.67 11.52 -15.51
CA LYS A 319 13.36 10.55 -16.38
C LYS A 319 12.61 9.22 -16.45
N SER A 320 12.03 8.79 -15.35
CA SER A 320 11.22 7.56 -15.32
C SER A 320 9.99 7.66 -16.20
N PHE A 321 9.28 8.80 -16.18
CA PHE A 321 8.18 9.05 -17.10
C PHE A 321 8.63 9.01 -18.56
N ALA A 322 9.75 9.66 -18.88
CA ALA A 322 10.28 9.68 -20.24
C ALA A 322 10.62 8.28 -20.75
N LEU A 323 11.30 7.47 -19.93
CA LEU A 323 11.61 6.08 -20.25
C LEU A 323 10.33 5.25 -20.44
N TRP A 324 9.33 5.46 -19.60
CA TRP A 324 8.04 4.76 -19.72
C TRP A 324 7.34 5.10 -21.04
N ALA A 325 7.23 6.38 -21.38
CA ALA A 325 6.65 6.81 -22.65
C ALA A 325 7.43 6.27 -23.86
N GLN A 326 8.76 6.24 -23.78
CA GLN A 326 9.62 5.66 -24.81
C GLN A 326 9.35 4.15 -24.97
N CYS A 327 9.25 3.40 -23.89
CA CYS A 327 8.93 1.98 -23.89
C CYS A 327 7.61 1.68 -24.61
N LEU A 328 6.57 2.48 -24.38
CA LEU A 328 5.28 2.32 -25.04
C LEU A 328 5.31 2.59 -26.55
N ARG A 329 6.23 3.46 -27.00
CA ARG A 329 6.44 3.78 -28.42
C ARG A 329 7.31 2.76 -29.14
N ASP A 330 8.13 2.03 -28.42
CA ASP A 330 8.95 0.96 -29.01
C ASP A 330 8.05 -0.24 -29.36
N PRO A 331 8.00 -0.68 -30.62
CA PRO A 331 7.19 -1.81 -31.06
C PRO A 331 7.48 -3.10 -30.28
N ASP A 332 8.74 -3.29 -29.88
CA ASP A 332 9.24 -4.49 -29.20
C ASP A 332 9.41 -4.30 -27.68
N GLY A 333 9.27 -3.06 -27.19
CA GLY A 333 9.65 -2.67 -25.84
C GLY A 333 8.49 -2.48 -24.86
N TRP A 334 7.22 -2.48 -25.31
CA TRP A 334 6.08 -2.07 -24.49
C TRP A 334 5.65 -3.05 -23.39
N GLY A 335 6.09 -4.30 -23.43
CA GLY A 335 5.83 -5.28 -22.39
C GLY A 335 4.40 -5.77 -22.25
N ALA A 336 4.15 -6.57 -21.22
CA ALA A 336 2.81 -7.03 -20.90
C ALA A 336 1.99 -5.90 -20.24
N ASN A 337 0.72 -5.76 -20.65
CA ASN A 337 -0.21 -4.79 -20.08
C ASN A 337 -0.31 -4.86 -18.53
N PHE A 338 -0.10 -6.03 -17.94
CA PHE A 338 -0.07 -6.25 -16.49
C PHE A 338 0.94 -5.33 -15.77
N TYR A 339 2.16 -5.16 -16.30
CA TYR A 339 3.16 -4.28 -15.70
C TYR A 339 2.71 -2.81 -15.71
N HIS A 340 2.15 -2.36 -16.82
CA HIS A 340 1.65 -0.99 -16.94
C HIS A 340 0.47 -0.73 -16.00
N ALA A 341 -0.44 -1.72 -15.85
CA ALA A 341 -1.55 -1.63 -14.93
C ALA A 341 -1.08 -1.50 -13.46
N ASN A 342 -0.06 -2.25 -13.06
CA ASN A 342 0.52 -2.14 -11.73
C ASN A 342 1.18 -0.78 -11.49
N VAL A 343 1.94 -0.27 -12.45
CA VAL A 343 2.54 1.06 -12.34
C VAL A 343 1.49 2.15 -12.22
N ILE A 344 0.42 2.08 -13.02
CA ILE A 344 -0.73 2.99 -12.94
C ILE A 344 -1.39 2.91 -11.56
N GLY A 345 -1.63 1.71 -11.03
CA GLY A 345 -2.21 1.51 -9.70
C GLY A 345 -1.33 2.10 -8.59
N ASN A 346 -0.03 1.81 -8.63
CA ASN A 346 0.93 2.35 -7.69
C ASN A 346 1.01 3.88 -7.77
N LEU A 347 1.14 4.43 -8.97
CA LEU A 347 1.19 5.88 -9.19
C LEU A 347 -0.06 6.57 -8.66
N GLN A 348 -1.25 5.99 -8.87
CA GLN A 348 -2.49 6.50 -8.34
C GLN A 348 -2.48 6.58 -6.81
N THR A 349 -2.06 5.50 -6.15
CA THR A 349 -1.99 5.42 -4.68
C THR A 349 -0.97 6.39 -4.12
N HIS A 350 0.23 6.41 -4.69
CA HIS A 350 1.32 7.28 -4.27
C HIS A 350 0.93 8.75 -4.41
N ARG A 351 0.40 9.17 -5.56
CA ARG A 351 0.03 10.58 -5.77
C ARG A 351 -1.18 11.01 -4.95
N LYS A 352 -2.13 10.11 -4.64
CA LYS A 352 -3.18 10.40 -3.65
C LYS A 352 -2.59 10.67 -2.27
N ALA A 353 -1.61 9.86 -1.84
CA ALA A 353 -0.92 10.09 -0.57
C ALA A 353 -0.16 11.43 -0.57
N ALA A 354 0.51 11.78 -1.69
CA ALA A 354 1.17 13.08 -1.83
C ALA A 354 0.19 14.26 -1.68
N VAL A 355 -0.99 14.15 -2.30
CA VAL A 355 -2.03 15.19 -2.18
C VAL A 355 -2.44 15.41 -0.73
N LEU A 356 -2.72 14.33 0.00
CA LEU A 356 -3.12 14.41 1.41
C LEU A 356 -1.99 14.95 2.28
N TYR A 357 -0.79 14.41 2.14
CA TYR A 357 0.40 14.83 2.90
C TYR A 357 0.70 16.32 2.74
N LEU A 358 0.69 16.81 1.50
CA LEU A 358 0.99 18.23 1.22
C LEU A 358 -0.12 19.17 1.69
N ARG A 359 -1.39 18.76 1.60
CA ARG A 359 -2.52 19.56 2.13
C ARG A 359 -2.45 19.69 3.65
N GLU A 360 -2.23 18.58 4.36
CA GLU A 360 -2.04 18.57 5.81
C GLU A 360 -0.82 19.41 6.24
N MET A 361 0.28 19.30 5.49
CA MET A 361 1.46 20.14 5.74
C MET A 361 1.15 21.62 5.50
N ALA A 362 0.44 21.97 4.44
CA ALA A 362 0.05 23.35 4.14
C ALA A 362 -0.83 23.97 5.24
N GLU A 363 -1.76 23.17 5.80
CA GLU A 363 -2.59 23.60 6.91
C GLU A 363 -1.77 23.78 8.19
N ARG A 364 -0.90 22.84 8.51
CA ARG A 364 -0.07 22.86 9.72
C ARG A 364 0.96 23.98 9.71
N ARG A 365 1.63 24.18 8.57
CA ARG A 365 2.73 25.17 8.44
C ARG A 365 2.26 26.60 8.20
N GLY A 366 1.15 26.78 7.47
CA GLY A 366 0.60 28.08 7.16
C GLY A 366 1.56 29.01 6.41
N GLY A 367 1.33 30.32 6.51
CA GLY A 367 2.23 31.35 6.02
C GLY A 367 2.62 31.25 4.54
N ALA A 368 3.84 31.66 4.22
CA ALA A 368 4.35 31.72 2.84
C ALA A 368 4.56 30.32 2.20
N ALA A 369 4.65 29.26 3.00
CA ALA A 369 4.81 27.90 2.49
C ALA A 369 3.48 27.27 2.08
N ALA A 370 2.34 27.72 2.59
CA ALA A 370 1.04 27.08 2.39
C ALA A 370 0.61 27.08 0.94
N GLU A 371 0.79 28.18 0.22
CA GLU A 371 0.38 28.30 -1.18
C GLU A 371 1.17 27.36 -2.10
N PRO A 372 2.51 27.35 -2.12
CA PRO A 372 3.26 26.42 -2.97
C PRO A 372 3.00 24.93 -2.60
N LEU A 373 2.76 24.59 -1.33
CA LEU A 373 2.37 23.24 -0.93
C LEU A 373 1.01 22.82 -1.52
N ARG A 374 0.00 23.73 -1.47
CA ARG A 374 -1.31 23.48 -2.09
C ARG A 374 -1.19 23.38 -3.62
N SER A 375 -0.39 24.24 -4.24
CA SER A 375 -0.14 24.20 -5.68
C SER A 375 0.48 22.87 -6.11
N ALA A 376 1.47 22.36 -5.38
CA ALA A 376 2.04 21.04 -5.62
C ALA A 376 0.99 19.92 -5.43
N ALA A 377 0.18 19.99 -4.38
CA ALA A 377 -0.91 19.04 -4.14
C ALA A 377 -1.92 19.01 -5.29
N GLU A 378 -2.31 20.17 -5.83
CA GLU A 378 -3.21 20.25 -6.98
C GLU A 378 -2.62 19.62 -8.24
N LYS A 379 -1.31 19.75 -8.47
CA LYS A 379 -0.62 19.11 -9.59
C LYS A 379 -0.59 17.60 -9.43
N TYR A 380 -0.31 17.08 -8.23
CA TYR A 380 -0.42 15.64 -7.98
C TYR A 380 -1.86 15.13 -8.13
N ASP A 381 -2.88 15.91 -7.77
CA ASP A 381 -4.27 15.55 -8.00
C ASP A 381 -4.63 15.54 -9.51
N GLN A 382 -4.01 16.42 -10.33
CA GLN A 382 -4.12 16.33 -11.79
C GLN A 382 -3.53 15.02 -12.33
N ILE A 383 -2.37 14.58 -11.82
CA ILE A 383 -1.80 13.27 -12.19
C ILE A 383 -2.77 12.14 -11.80
N VAL A 384 -3.36 12.16 -10.61
CA VAL A 384 -4.36 11.17 -10.19
C VAL A 384 -5.55 11.13 -11.15
N ARG A 385 -6.00 12.28 -11.67
CA ARG A 385 -7.07 12.32 -12.69
C ARG A 385 -6.66 11.73 -14.02
N LEU A 386 -5.44 12.02 -14.49
CA LEU A 386 -4.91 11.43 -15.74
C LEU A 386 -4.74 9.92 -15.63
N VAL A 387 -4.27 9.42 -14.49
CA VAL A 387 -4.15 7.99 -14.19
C VAL A 387 -5.50 7.27 -14.34
N ARG A 388 -6.61 7.88 -13.92
CA ARG A 388 -7.95 7.26 -13.98
C ARG A 388 -8.47 7.05 -15.40
N ILE A 389 -7.98 7.83 -16.36
CA ILE A 389 -8.37 7.70 -17.79
C ILE A 389 -7.35 6.95 -18.62
N ALA A 390 -6.26 6.47 -18.00
CA ALA A 390 -5.24 5.68 -18.67
C ALA A 390 -5.77 4.28 -19.00
N ASP A 391 -5.90 3.98 -20.28
CA ASP A 391 -6.29 2.64 -20.73
C ASP A 391 -5.06 1.73 -20.86
N VAL A 392 -4.91 0.86 -19.86
CA VAL A 392 -3.88 -0.19 -19.79
C VAL A 392 -4.46 -1.59 -20.00
N SER A 393 -5.67 -1.68 -20.52
CA SER A 393 -6.28 -2.95 -20.89
C SER A 393 -5.50 -3.66 -21.98
N LYS A 394 -5.67 -4.99 -22.09
CA LYS A 394 -5.04 -5.77 -23.15
C LYS A 394 -5.39 -5.22 -24.54
N ASP A 395 -6.64 -4.87 -24.75
CA ASP A 395 -7.14 -4.36 -26.04
C ASP A 395 -6.65 -2.93 -26.30
N GLY A 396 -6.67 -2.06 -25.28
CA GLY A 396 -6.13 -0.70 -25.38
C GLY A 396 -4.64 -0.66 -25.69
N MET A 397 -3.88 -1.64 -25.20
CA MET A 397 -2.43 -1.74 -25.39
C MET A 397 -2.03 -2.51 -26.66
N ALA A 398 -2.90 -3.33 -27.24
CA ALA A 398 -2.58 -4.15 -28.42
C ALA A 398 -2.25 -3.30 -29.65
N ALA A 399 -3.02 -2.22 -29.87
CA ALA A 399 -2.81 -1.33 -31.01
C ALA A 399 -1.74 -0.26 -30.71
N GLN A 400 -0.91 0.06 -31.71
CA GLN A 400 0.08 1.12 -31.59
C GLN A 400 -0.54 2.47 -31.21
N GLU A 401 -1.71 2.79 -31.76
CA GLU A 401 -2.44 4.03 -31.42
C GLU A 401 -2.84 4.11 -29.95
N GLY A 402 -3.22 2.98 -29.33
CA GLY A 402 -3.54 2.91 -27.91
C GLY A 402 -2.31 3.18 -27.05
N ARG A 403 -1.18 2.55 -27.40
CA ARG A 403 0.09 2.79 -26.71
C ARG A 403 0.57 4.23 -26.86
N GLU A 404 0.42 4.84 -28.05
CA GLU A 404 0.78 6.25 -28.26
C GLU A 404 -0.14 7.20 -27.48
N ARG A 405 -1.46 6.90 -27.35
CA ARG A 405 -2.35 7.68 -26.47
C ARG A 405 -1.90 7.61 -25.01
N LEU A 406 -1.53 6.41 -24.53
CA LEU A 406 -1.02 6.25 -23.16
C LEU A 406 0.32 6.97 -22.99
N ALA A 407 1.24 6.86 -23.97
CA ALA A 407 2.53 7.56 -23.94
C ALA A 407 2.36 9.08 -23.84
N LYS A 408 1.41 9.67 -24.58
CA LYS A 408 1.07 11.11 -24.49
C LYS A 408 0.53 11.49 -23.10
N LEU A 409 -0.31 10.67 -22.49
CA LEU A 409 -0.75 10.89 -21.12
C LEU A 409 0.42 10.87 -20.14
N ILE A 410 1.36 9.95 -20.32
CA ILE A 410 2.56 9.84 -19.50
C ILE A 410 3.46 11.07 -19.66
N ASP A 411 3.65 11.56 -20.90
CA ASP A 411 4.39 12.80 -21.15
C ASP A 411 3.74 14.01 -20.46
N GLU A 412 2.41 14.08 -20.44
CA GLU A 412 1.68 15.12 -19.73
C GLU A 412 1.86 14.98 -18.20
N MET A 413 1.78 13.76 -17.65
CA MET A 413 2.08 13.50 -16.24
C MET A 413 3.51 13.95 -15.88
N ALA A 414 4.50 13.67 -16.75
CA ALA A 414 5.88 14.11 -16.56
C ALA A 414 6.01 15.64 -16.48
N ARG A 415 5.28 16.36 -17.31
CA ARG A 415 5.24 17.82 -17.31
C ARG A 415 4.64 18.36 -16.02
N ILE A 416 3.55 17.79 -15.56
CA ILE A 416 2.89 18.15 -14.31
C ILE A 416 3.77 17.83 -13.10
N GLU A 417 4.44 16.67 -13.08
CA GLU A 417 5.40 16.28 -12.05
C GLU A 417 6.54 17.30 -11.92
N ALA A 418 7.09 17.78 -13.03
CA ALA A 418 8.13 18.81 -13.03
C ALA A 418 7.63 20.14 -12.43
N GLN A 419 6.39 20.51 -12.67
CA GLN A 419 5.78 21.70 -12.07
C GLN A 419 5.54 21.52 -10.55
N ALA A 420 5.05 20.33 -10.14
CA ALA A 420 4.89 20.00 -8.73
C ALA A 420 6.23 20.08 -7.99
N THR A 421 7.31 19.50 -8.58
CA THR A 421 8.66 19.56 -8.01
C THR A 421 9.12 21.01 -7.83
N SER A 422 8.88 21.89 -8.81
CA SER A 422 9.22 23.31 -8.69
C SER A 422 8.44 24.01 -7.56
N ASP A 423 7.20 23.65 -7.34
CA ASP A 423 6.41 24.21 -6.23
C ASP A 423 6.90 23.69 -4.86
N LEU A 424 7.32 22.43 -4.78
CA LEU A 424 7.98 21.90 -3.57
C LEU A 424 9.26 22.67 -3.22
N GLU A 425 10.04 23.07 -4.22
CA GLU A 425 11.24 23.91 -4.00
C GLU A 425 10.90 25.28 -3.44
N LYS A 426 9.86 25.92 -3.97
CA LYS A 426 9.36 27.19 -3.42
C LYS A 426 8.90 27.02 -1.97
N ALA A 427 8.23 25.91 -1.66
CA ALA A 427 7.82 25.59 -0.29
C ALA A 427 9.03 25.42 0.65
N ILE A 428 10.07 24.69 0.23
CA ILE A 428 11.32 24.54 1.00
C ILE A 428 11.97 25.90 1.27
N MET A 429 12.06 26.75 0.24
CA MET A 429 12.64 28.10 0.40
C MET A 429 11.84 28.96 1.40
N ALA A 430 10.51 28.83 1.39
CA ALA A 430 9.66 29.53 2.34
C ALA A 430 9.83 28.99 3.77
N LEU A 431 9.90 27.68 3.95
CA LEU A 431 10.10 27.02 5.25
C LEU A 431 11.48 27.27 5.85
N SER A 432 12.51 27.50 5.02
CA SER A 432 13.89 27.74 5.49
C SER A 432 14.13 29.17 5.96
N LYS A 433 13.15 30.09 5.77
CA LYS A 433 13.24 31.49 6.20
C LYS A 433 12.54 31.75 7.53
N THR A 434 11.81 30.77 8.03
CA THR A 434 11.14 30.78 9.33
C THR A 434 11.92 30.00 10.36
#